data_cac0561f2f1991bb8aa99b97df040d5c
#
_entry.id   cac0561f2f1991bb8aa99b97df040d5c
#
_cell.length_a   1.000
_cell.length_b   1.000
_cell.length_c   1.000
_cell.angle_alpha   90.00
_cell.angle_beta   90.00
_cell.angle_gamma   90.00
#
_symmetry.space_group_name_H-M   'P 1'
#
loop_
_entity.id
_entity.type
_entity.pdbx_description
1 polymer ?
#
loop_
_entity_poly.entity_id
_entity_poly.type
_entity_poly.pdbx_seq_one_letter_code
_entity_poly.pdbx_strand_id
1 'polypeptide(L)'
;MEAIYAIIPDERVLTIEQEEIDPADLKPDEILVEAETTVVSAGTELANFTALSPGVWIPGSWNAYPWRPGYGLVGHVRATGSEKLGFAEGQRIFCFGKHASLQRYEITQDKPFGAAFPLDESLPATEAIMARMALIGITAPQVTEFEKGDTVAIFGLGLVGNFAAQLFQLEGAKVIGLDVISERCKMAKSAGIETVLDVKFEEQVEAILDMTDGQGVEVAVDAVGHSAVIEACVEVCAPSGQVILLGSPRKAYETNVTTMLRAVHHRWIVIRGALEWRLPPYPIRG
;
A
#
# COMPACT_ATOMS: atom_id res chain seq x y z
N MET A 1 -21.01 -24.52 5.26
CA MET A 1 -19.97 -24.03 6.21
C MET A 1 -20.26 -22.56 6.49
N GLU A 2 -20.28 -22.17 7.75
CA GLU A 2 -20.55 -20.77 8.14
C GLU A 2 -19.34 -19.87 7.89
N ALA A 3 -19.58 -18.76 7.22
CA ALA A 3 -18.61 -17.70 6.97
C ALA A 3 -19.05 -16.41 7.65
N ILE A 4 -18.11 -15.72 8.29
CA ILE A 4 -18.33 -14.46 9.01
C ILE A 4 -17.52 -13.38 8.31
N TYR A 5 -18.18 -12.29 7.87
CA TYR A 5 -17.57 -11.16 7.19
C TYR A 5 -17.66 -9.88 8.01
N ALA A 6 -16.61 -9.08 8.00
CA ALA A 6 -16.71 -7.68 8.37
C ALA A 6 -17.37 -6.89 7.22
N ILE A 7 -18.33 -6.02 7.55
CA ILE A 7 -19.02 -5.17 6.57
C ILE A 7 -19.06 -3.74 7.07
N ILE A 8 -18.85 -2.80 6.18
CA ILE A 8 -19.08 -1.36 6.37
C ILE A 8 -20.32 -0.99 5.53
N PRO A 9 -21.52 -1.00 6.13
CA PRO A 9 -22.76 -0.71 5.41
C PRO A 9 -22.96 0.78 5.15
N ASP A 10 -22.34 1.66 5.96
CA ASP A 10 -22.48 3.10 5.88
C ASP A 10 -21.29 3.78 6.57
N GLU A 11 -21.17 5.11 6.45
CA GLU A 11 -20.13 5.91 7.10
C GLU A 11 -20.05 5.61 8.59
N ARG A 12 -18.84 5.27 9.06
CA ARG A 12 -18.51 5.00 10.47
C ARG A 12 -19.30 3.87 11.14
N VAL A 13 -19.92 3.00 10.32
CA VAL A 13 -20.63 1.83 10.81
C VAL A 13 -19.87 0.57 10.39
N LEU A 14 -19.54 -0.28 11.35
CA LEU A 14 -18.95 -1.60 11.13
C LEU A 14 -19.91 -2.64 11.72
N THR A 15 -20.27 -3.63 10.93
CA THR A 15 -21.12 -4.75 11.33
C THR A 15 -20.52 -6.08 10.89
N ILE A 16 -21.13 -7.15 11.34
CA ILE A 16 -20.78 -8.52 10.96
C ILE A 16 -21.94 -9.11 10.17
N GLU A 17 -21.62 -9.76 9.06
CA GLU A 17 -22.55 -10.55 8.25
C GLU A 17 -22.17 -12.02 8.32
N GLN A 18 -23.17 -12.89 8.36
CA GLN A 18 -23.01 -14.34 8.30
C GLN A 18 -23.56 -14.86 6.98
N GLU A 19 -22.83 -15.81 6.39
CA GLU A 19 -23.20 -16.43 5.11
C GLU A 19 -22.92 -17.94 5.20
N GLU A 20 -23.85 -18.78 4.74
CA GLU A 20 -23.59 -20.20 4.57
C GLU A 20 -22.97 -20.46 3.19
N ILE A 21 -21.82 -21.12 3.16
CA ILE A 21 -21.12 -21.50 1.94
C ILE A 21 -21.14 -23.02 1.80
N ASP A 22 -21.72 -23.52 0.70
CA ASP A 22 -21.57 -24.92 0.31
C ASP A 22 -20.32 -25.05 -0.57
N PRO A 23 -19.33 -25.86 -0.18
CA PRO A 23 -18.15 -26.13 -1.01
C PRO A 23 -18.49 -26.78 -2.38
N ALA A 24 -19.63 -27.46 -2.48
CA ALA A 24 -20.07 -28.06 -3.74
C ALA A 24 -20.52 -27.01 -4.79
N ASP A 25 -20.81 -25.79 -4.36
CA ASP A 25 -21.24 -24.68 -5.24
C ASP A 25 -20.05 -23.84 -5.74
N LEU A 26 -18.79 -24.26 -5.49
CA LEU A 26 -17.62 -23.54 -5.99
C LEU A 26 -17.56 -23.58 -7.52
N LYS A 27 -17.30 -22.41 -8.11
CA LYS A 27 -17.02 -22.34 -9.54
C LYS A 27 -15.64 -22.96 -9.86
N PRO A 28 -15.40 -23.36 -11.11
CA PRO A 28 -14.14 -23.98 -11.51
C PRO A 28 -12.88 -23.12 -11.28
N ASP A 29 -13.04 -21.81 -11.15
CA ASP A 29 -12.00 -20.82 -10.91
C ASP A 29 -11.95 -20.33 -9.45
N GLU A 30 -12.74 -20.92 -8.55
CA GLU A 30 -12.79 -20.55 -7.14
C GLU A 30 -12.10 -21.57 -6.23
N ILE A 31 -11.52 -21.06 -5.17
CA ILE A 31 -11.10 -21.82 -3.99
C ILE A 31 -11.88 -21.32 -2.77
N LEU A 32 -12.10 -22.21 -1.80
CA LEU A 32 -12.62 -21.84 -0.48
C LEU A 32 -11.45 -21.70 0.48
N VAL A 33 -11.31 -20.53 1.10
CA VAL A 33 -10.18 -20.22 1.97
C VAL A 33 -10.68 -19.90 3.37
N GLU A 34 -10.18 -20.62 4.37
CA GLU A 34 -10.36 -20.30 5.78
C GLU A 34 -9.20 -19.42 6.26
N ALA A 35 -9.53 -18.30 6.86
CA ALA A 35 -8.53 -17.32 7.29
C ALA A 35 -7.80 -17.76 8.57
N GLU A 36 -6.49 -17.64 8.56
CA GLU A 36 -5.63 -17.64 9.73
C GLU A 36 -5.45 -16.20 10.24
N THR A 37 -5.19 -15.27 9.34
CA THR A 37 -5.08 -13.83 9.66
C THR A 37 -5.35 -12.96 8.43
N THR A 38 -5.72 -11.70 8.68
CA THR A 38 -5.88 -10.67 7.66
C THR A 38 -5.17 -9.39 8.08
N VAL A 39 -4.80 -8.53 7.14
CA VAL A 39 -4.17 -7.23 7.44
C VAL A 39 -5.11 -6.07 7.19
N VAL A 40 -5.22 -5.17 8.15
CA VAL A 40 -5.93 -3.89 8.00
C VAL A 40 -5.01 -2.88 7.33
N SER A 41 -5.43 -2.40 6.15
CA SER A 41 -4.78 -1.29 5.47
C SER A 41 -5.37 0.04 5.96
N ALA A 42 -4.81 0.56 7.03
CA ALA A 42 -5.37 1.71 7.75
C ALA A 42 -5.67 2.91 6.84
N GLY A 43 -4.79 3.24 5.88
CA GLY A 43 -5.00 4.37 4.96
C GLY A 43 -6.25 4.22 4.09
N THR A 44 -6.42 3.07 3.45
CA THR A 44 -7.54 2.80 2.54
C THR A 44 -8.82 2.49 3.29
N GLU A 45 -8.74 1.64 4.31
CA GLU A 45 -9.93 1.19 5.02
C GLU A 45 -10.52 2.28 5.91
N LEU A 46 -9.71 3.09 6.59
CA LEU A 46 -10.22 4.27 7.30
C LEU A 46 -10.82 5.31 6.36
N ALA A 47 -10.21 5.52 5.18
CA ALA A 47 -10.78 6.46 4.21
C ALA A 47 -12.15 6.02 3.70
N ASN A 48 -12.37 4.71 3.54
CA ASN A 48 -13.69 4.18 3.18
C ASN A 48 -14.63 4.18 4.39
N PHE A 49 -14.16 3.78 5.57
CA PHE A 49 -14.96 3.80 6.80
C PHE A 49 -15.47 5.20 7.17
N THR A 50 -14.67 6.23 6.92
CA THR A 50 -15.01 7.63 7.23
C THR A 50 -15.57 8.41 6.03
N ALA A 51 -15.94 7.72 4.95
CA ALA A 51 -16.42 8.30 3.69
C ALA A 51 -15.51 9.40 3.08
N LEU A 52 -14.23 9.43 3.48
CA LEU A 52 -13.24 10.35 2.90
C LEU A 52 -12.95 10.00 1.43
N SER A 53 -13.20 8.75 1.04
CA SER A 53 -13.13 8.27 -0.34
C SER A 53 -14.51 8.39 -1.00
N PRO A 54 -14.74 9.32 -1.94
CA PRO A 54 -16.08 9.59 -2.47
C PRO A 54 -16.69 8.41 -3.22
N GLY A 55 -15.88 7.44 -3.64
CA GLY A 55 -16.35 6.20 -4.30
C GLY A 55 -17.32 5.38 -3.47
N VAL A 56 -17.32 5.53 -2.13
CA VAL A 56 -18.24 4.79 -1.24
C VAL A 56 -19.73 5.08 -1.52
N TRP A 57 -20.02 6.26 -2.09
CA TRP A 57 -21.38 6.69 -2.46
C TRP A 57 -21.73 6.42 -3.92
N ILE A 58 -20.82 5.88 -4.71
CA ILE A 58 -21.02 5.66 -6.15
C ILE A 58 -21.39 4.21 -6.39
N PRO A 59 -22.64 3.89 -6.79
CA PRO A 59 -23.06 2.54 -7.09
C PRO A 59 -22.16 1.87 -8.14
N GLY A 60 -21.71 0.64 -7.85
CA GLY A 60 -20.81 -0.10 -8.72
C GLY A 60 -19.30 0.25 -8.56
N SER A 61 -18.96 1.23 -7.72
CA SER A 61 -17.56 1.42 -7.29
C SER A 61 -17.10 0.22 -6.46
N TRP A 62 -15.81 -0.12 -6.56
CA TRP A 62 -15.21 -1.23 -5.83
C TRP A 62 -15.35 -1.11 -4.29
N ASN A 63 -15.54 0.10 -3.79
CA ASN A 63 -15.67 0.44 -2.38
C ASN A 63 -17.05 1.02 -2.02
N ALA A 64 -18.07 0.86 -2.91
CA ALA A 64 -19.41 1.32 -2.64
C ALA A 64 -20.02 0.62 -1.42
N TYR A 65 -20.73 1.37 -0.59
CA TYR A 65 -21.50 0.80 0.53
C TYR A 65 -22.72 -0.02 0.05
N PRO A 66 -23.05 -1.16 0.69
CA PRO A 66 -22.28 -1.82 1.75
C PRO A 66 -20.97 -2.44 1.21
N TRP A 67 -19.86 -2.24 1.91
CA TRP A 67 -18.54 -2.67 1.48
C TRP A 67 -17.95 -3.73 2.42
N ARG A 68 -17.46 -4.84 1.86
CA ARG A 68 -16.67 -5.86 2.59
C ARG A 68 -15.19 -5.47 2.53
N PRO A 69 -14.60 -4.96 3.64
CA PRO A 69 -13.19 -4.53 3.68
C PRO A 69 -12.21 -5.72 3.65
N GLY A 70 -10.92 -5.37 3.54
CA GLY A 70 -9.84 -6.34 3.46
C GLY A 70 -9.41 -6.63 2.03
N TYR A 71 -8.10 -6.82 1.85
CA TYR A 71 -7.46 -7.23 0.61
C TYR A 71 -6.08 -7.85 0.85
N GLY A 72 -5.96 -8.60 1.94
CA GLY A 72 -4.77 -9.37 2.30
C GLY A 72 -5.13 -10.41 3.37
N LEU A 73 -4.90 -11.68 3.07
CA LEU A 73 -5.26 -12.81 3.90
C LEU A 73 -4.17 -13.89 3.80
N VAL A 74 -3.80 -14.45 4.94
CA VAL A 74 -3.12 -15.75 5.07
C VAL A 74 -4.12 -16.75 5.61
N GLY A 75 -4.20 -17.91 5.00
CA GLY A 75 -5.16 -18.94 5.41
C GLY A 75 -4.93 -20.27 4.71
N HIS A 76 -5.87 -21.19 4.91
CA HIS A 76 -5.80 -22.55 4.38
C HIS A 76 -6.91 -22.81 3.38
N VAL A 77 -6.58 -23.47 2.30
CA VAL A 77 -7.56 -23.94 1.30
C VAL A 77 -8.40 -25.05 1.93
N ARG A 78 -9.72 -24.89 1.90
CA ARG A 78 -10.69 -25.89 2.41
C ARG A 78 -11.34 -26.69 1.33
N ALA A 79 -11.47 -26.12 0.12
CA ALA A 79 -11.96 -26.80 -1.06
C ALA A 79 -11.49 -26.06 -2.32
N THR A 80 -11.51 -26.75 -3.46
CA THR A 80 -11.22 -26.16 -4.77
C THR A 80 -12.33 -26.50 -5.76
N GLY A 81 -12.72 -25.53 -6.59
CA GLY A 81 -13.69 -25.76 -7.67
C GLY A 81 -13.14 -26.57 -8.82
N SER A 82 -11.82 -26.67 -8.94
CA SER A 82 -11.15 -27.49 -9.96
C SER A 82 -9.71 -27.84 -9.56
N GLU A 83 -9.29 -29.09 -9.79
CA GLU A 83 -7.89 -29.52 -9.62
C GLU A 83 -6.89 -28.75 -10.51
N LYS A 84 -7.38 -28.17 -11.62
CA LYS A 84 -6.54 -27.38 -12.55
C LYS A 84 -6.01 -26.08 -11.93
N LEU A 85 -6.57 -25.62 -10.82
CA LEU A 85 -6.09 -24.44 -10.10
C LEU A 85 -4.74 -24.70 -9.41
N GLY A 86 -4.36 -25.96 -9.19
CA GLY A 86 -3.07 -26.33 -8.60
C GLY A 86 -2.98 -26.11 -7.09
N PHE A 87 -4.12 -25.95 -6.42
CA PHE A 87 -4.21 -25.86 -4.95
C PHE A 87 -4.77 -27.14 -4.36
N ALA A 88 -4.22 -27.57 -3.23
CA ALA A 88 -4.69 -28.73 -2.48
C ALA A 88 -5.43 -28.31 -1.21
N GLU A 89 -6.39 -29.15 -0.76
CA GLU A 89 -7.01 -28.97 0.55
C GLU A 89 -5.97 -29.02 1.66
N GLY A 90 -6.09 -28.14 2.65
CA GLY A 90 -5.12 -27.94 3.73
C GLY A 90 -3.91 -27.09 3.33
N GLN A 91 -3.69 -26.78 2.06
CA GLN A 91 -2.56 -25.96 1.65
C GLN A 91 -2.67 -24.54 2.19
N ARG A 92 -1.60 -24.08 2.83
CA ARG A 92 -1.48 -22.73 3.34
C ARG A 92 -1.11 -21.77 2.23
N ILE A 93 -1.82 -20.63 2.15
CA ILE A 93 -1.66 -19.64 1.10
C ILE A 93 -1.71 -18.22 1.63
N PHE A 94 -1.12 -17.29 0.88
CA PHE A 94 -1.44 -15.87 0.89
C PHE A 94 -2.36 -15.56 -0.29
N CYS A 95 -3.40 -14.73 -0.08
CA CYS A 95 -4.24 -14.19 -1.14
C CYS A 95 -4.76 -12.78 -0.79
N PHE A 96 -5.40 -12.11 -1.75
CA PHE A 96 -5.98 -10.77 -1.57
C PHE A 96 -7.41 -10.84 -1.01
N GLY A 97 -7.63 -11.70 -0.02
CA GLY A 97 -8.94 -11.93 0.58
C GLY A 97 -9.45 -10.80 1.47
N LYS A 98 -10.73 -10.87 1.77
CA LYS A 98 -11.46 -9.93 2.64
C LYS A 98 -11.25 -10.27 4.13
N HIS A 99 -11.70 -9.37 5.02
CA HIS A 99 -11.81 -9.68 6.44
C HIS A 99 -12.99 -10.64 6.65
N ALA A 100 -12.71 -11.92 6.53
CA ALA A 100 -13.68 -12.99 6.68
C ALA A 100 -13.05 -14.20 7.37
N SER A 101 -13.84 -14.99 8.10
CA SER A 101 -13.37 -16.26 8.66
C SER A 101 -13.20 -17.33 7.59
N LEU A 102 -14.09 -17.32 6.60
CA LEU A 102 -14.13 -18.22 5.45
C LEU A 102 -14.65 -17.45 4.24
N GLN A 103 -14.09 -17.68 3.06
CA GLN A 103 -14.55 -17.00 1.85
C GLN A 103 -14.28 -17.78 0.57
N ARG A 104 -15.14 -17.60 -0.43
CA ARG A 104 -14.85 -17.95 -1.82
C ARG A 104 -13.85 -16.94 -2.35
N TYR A 105 -12.80 -17.41 -3.01
CA TYR A 105 -11.77 -16.59 -3.62
C TYR A 105 -11.56 -17.00 -5.07
N GLU A 106 -11.86 -16.08 -6.00
CA GLU A 106 -11.69 -16.29 -7.44
C GLU A 106 -10.19 -16.20 -7.81
N ILE A 107 -9.67 -17.23 -8.43
CA ILE A 107 -8.30 -17.27 -8.96
C ILE A 107 -8.32 -16.75 -10.38
N THR A 108 -7.62 -15.63 -10.62
CA THR A 108 -7.44 -15.06 -11.96
C THR A 108 -5.97 -14.75 -12.20
N GLN A 109 -5.48 -15.01 -13.40
CA GLN A 109 -4.09 -14.68 -13.77
C GLN A 109 -3.93 -13.24 -14.27
N ASP A 110 -5.02 -12.65 -14.73
CA ASP A 110 -5.01 -11.35 -15.41
C ASP A 110 -5.23 -10.15 -14.46
N LYS A 111 -5.59 -10.43 -13.22
CA LYS A 111 -5.87 -9.38 -12.22
C LYS A 111 -4.99 -9.58 -10.99
N PRO A 112 -4.35 -8.51 -10.48
CA PRO A 112 -3.54 -8.61 -9.25
C PRO A 112 -4.27 -9.24 -8.08
N PHE A 113 -5.56 -8.92 -7.91
CA PHE A 113 -6.40 -9.40 -6.81
C PHE A 113 -6.97 -10.82 -6.98
N GLY A 114 -6.65 -11.51 -8.07
CA GLY A 114 -6.99 -12.91 -8.27
C GLY A 114 -5.83 -13.87 -8.04
N ALA A 115 -4.66 -13.37 -7.63
CA ALA A 115 -3.50 -14.21 -7.36
C ALA A 115 -3.57 -14.84 -5.96
N ALA A 116 -3.08 -16.06 -5.83
CA ALA A 116 -2.82 -16.74 -4.58
C ALA A 116 -1.45 -17.42 -4.63
N PHE A 117 -0.74 -17.40 -3.50
CA PHE A 117 0.63 -17.90 -3.42
C PHE A 117 0.75 -18.91 -2.30
N PRO A 118 1.29 -20.13 -2.55
CA PRO A 118 1.63 -21.07 -1.50
C PRO A 118 2.60 -20.46 -0.48
N LEU A 119 2.38 -20.74 0.78
CA LEU A 119 3.25 -20.31 1.88
C LEU A 119 3.85 -21.51 2.60
N ASP A 120 5.07 -21.33 3.07
CA ASP A 120 5.73 -22.28 3.97
C ASP A 120 5.04 -22.25 5.35
N GLU A 121 4.78 -23.44 5.92
CA GLU A 121 4.13 -23.59 7.24
C GLU A 121 4.96 -22.99 8.39
N SER A 122 6.28 -22.90 8.23
CA SER A 122 7.18 -22.36 9.25
C SER A 122 7.16 -20.82 9.34
N LEU A 123 6.64 -20.13 8.31
CA LEU A 123 6.57 -18.67 8.29
C LEU A 123 5.42 -18.18 9.17
N PRO A 124 5.68 -17.37 10.23
CA PRO A 124 4.60 -16.82 11.06
C PRO A 124 3.57 -16.05 10.22
N ALA A 125 2.28 -16.28 10.46
CA ALA A 125 1.22 -15.62 9.71
C ALA A 125 1.28 -14.10 9.79
N THR A 126 1.65 -13.58 10.97
CA THR A 126 1.82 -12.14 11.23
C THR A 126 2.96 -11.52 10.42
N GLU A 127 3.96 -12.30 10.03
CA GLU A 127 5.03 -11.86 9.14
C GLU A 127 4.61 -12.01 7.67
N ALA A 128 4.08 -13.20 7.31
CA ALA A 128 3.63 -13.49 5.95
C ALA A 128 2.61 -12.47 5.44
N ILE A 129 1.64 -12.08 6.28
CA ILE A 129 0.58 -11.13 5.89
C ILE A 129 1.14 -9.73 5.61
N MET A 130 2.28 -9.35 6.18
CA MET A 130 2.91 -8.05 5.96
C MET A 130 3.43 -7.89 4.53
N ALA A 131 3.63 -9.00 3.79
CA ALA A 131 3.93 -8.97 2.36
C ALA A 131 2.91 -8.15 1.57
N ARG A 132 1.64 -8.13 2.02
CA ARG A 132 0.59 -7.29 1.42
C ARG A 132 0.94 -5.80 1.46
N MET A 133 1.45 -5.34 2.57
CA MET A 133 1.80 -3.93 2.75
C MET A 133 3.14 -3.59 2.09
N ALA A 134 4.08 -4.54 2.10
CA ALA A 134 5.34 -4.41 1.38
C ALA A 134 5.11 -4.32 -0.14
N LEU A 135 4.12 -5.04 -0.68
CA LEU A 135 3.74 -4.96 -2.10
C LEU A 135 3.27 -3.55 -2.50
N ILE A 136 2.61 -2.82 -1.60
CA ILE A 136 2.29 -1.41 -1.86
C ILE A 136 3.58 -0.58 -1.81
N GLY A 137 4.43 -0.80 -0.81
CA GLY A 137 5.69 -0.06 -0.63
C GLY A 137 6.65 -0.20 -1.81
N ILE A 138 6.80 -1.42 -2.36
CA ILE A 138 7.73 -1.70 -3.47
C ILE A 138 7.32 -0.97 -4.78
N THR A 139 6.08 -0.54 -4.88
CA THR A 139 5.63 0.19 -6.07
C THR A 139 6.44 1.48 -6.26
N ALA A 140 6.83 2.15 -5.18
CA ALA A 140 7.60 3.38 -5.29
C ALA A 140 8.96 3.14 -5.97
N PRO A 141 9.87 2.27 -5.49
CA PRO A 141 11.14 2.03 -6.20
C PRO A 141 10.94 1.43 -7.61
N GLN A 142 9.91 0.60 -7.82
CA GLN A 142 9.67 -0.03 -9.13
C GLN A 142 9.25 0.95 -10.24
N VAL A 143 8.63 2.08 -9.89
CA VAL A 143 8.23 3.12 -10.87
C VAL A 143 9.23 4.28 -10.94
N THR A 144 10.30 4.24 -10.15
CA THR A 144 11.29 5.31 -10.01
C THR A 144 12.58 4.94 -10.75
N GLU A 145 13.16 5.90 -11.44
CA GLU A 145 14.49 5.79 -12.02
C GLU A 145 15.49 6.45 -11.05
N PHE A 146 16.39 5.68 -10.45
CA PHE A 146 17.43 6.19 -9.55
C PHE A 146 18.68 5.31 -9.59
N GLU A 147 19.78 5.86 -9.14
CA GLU A 147 21.07 5.16 -9.06
C GLU A 147 21.47 4.89 -7.61
N LYS A 148 22.39 3.95 -7.41
CA LYS A 148 22.95 3.69 -6.09
C LYS A 148 23.66 4.94 -5.57
N GLY A 149 23.27 5.36 -4.37
CA GLY A 149 23.80 6.55 -3.73
C GLY A 149 22.95 7.80 -3.88
N ASP A 150 21.92 7.77 -4.73
CA ASP A 150 20.92 8.83 -4.82
C ASP A 150 20.19 9.00 -3.48
N THR A 151 19.81 10.23 -3.18
CA THR A 151 19.07 10.57 -1.97
C THR A 151 17.57 10.49 -2.22
N VAL A 152 16.87 9.76 -1.37
CA VAL A 152 15.43 9.57 -1.43
C VAL A 152 14.78 10.06 -0.15
N ALA A 153 13.94 11.09 -0.23
CA ALA A 153 13.15 11.56 0.91
C ALA A 153 11.79 10.86 0.93
N ILE A 154 11.42 10.24 2.06
CA ILE A 154 10.13 9.58 2.25
C ILE A 154 9.31 10.36 3.28
N PHE A 155 8.29 11.06 2.83
CA PHE A 155 7.34 11.76 3.68
C PHE A 155 6.25 10.81 4.17
N GLY A 156 6.23 10.53 5.47
CA GLY A 156 5.33 9.58 6.11
C GLY A 156 5.96 8.19 6.28
N LEU A 157 6.19 7.81 7.55
CA LEU A 157 6.75 6.52 7.97
C LEU A 157 5.70 5.60 8.57
N GLY A 158 4.45 5.74 8.11
CA GLY A 158 3.43 4.71 8.30
C GLY A 158 3.87 3.39 7.66
N LEU A 159 3.05 2.36 7.77
CA LEU A 159 3.43 1.01 7.34
C LEU A 159 3.95 0.96 5.89
N VAL A 160 3.25 1.61 4.95
CA VAL A 160 3.64 1.64 3.53
C VAL A 160 4.92 2.44 3.31
N GLY A 161 5.02 3.64 3.91
CA GLY A 161 6.21 4.48 3.77
C GLY A 161 7.45 3.86 4.41
N ASN A 162 7.29 3.15 5.53
CA ASN A 162 8.37 2.40 6.17
C ASN A 162 8.90 1.28 5.26
N PHE A 163 8.01 0.49 4.64
CA PHE A 163 8.43 -0.51 3.66
C PHE A 163 9.09 0.12 2.43
N ALA A 164 8.53 1.21 1.90
CA ALA A 164 9.15 1.91 0.77
C ALA A 164 10.57 2.39 1.12
N ALA A 165 10.77 2.96 2.30
CA ALA A 165 12.07 3.41 2.79
C ALA A 165 13.09 2.26 2.87
N GLN A 166 12.71 1.13 3.47
CA GLN A 166 13.57 -0.05 3.54
C GLN A 166 13.91 -0.59 2.13
N LEU A 167 12.94 -0.63 1.22
CA LEU A 167 13.13 -1.15 -0.13
C LEU A 167 14.05 -0.25 -0.97
N PHE A 168 13.91 1.07 -0.91
CA PHE A 168 14.86 1.99 -1.53
C PHE A 168 16.28 1.82 -0.96
N GLN A 169 16.39 1.67 0.37
CA GLN A 169 17.69 1.46 1.03
C GLN A 169 18.32 0.13 0.61
N LEU A 170 17.54 -0.96 0.49
CA LEU A 170 18.02 -2.25 -0.02
C LEU A 170 18.51 -2.19 -1.47
N GLU A 171 17.93 -1.32 -2.30
CA GLU A 171 18.38 -1.07 -3.67
C GLU A 171 19.56 -0.10 -3.75
N GLY A 172 20.02 0.43 -2.61
CA GLY A 172 21.24 1.22 -2.49
C GLY A 172 21.04 2.73 -2.46
N ALA A 173 19.82 3.23 -2.32
CA ALA A 173 19.57 4.65 -2.11
C ALA A 173 19.96 5.09 -0.69
N LYS A 174 20.30 6.38 -0.53
CA LYS A 174 20.40 7.06 0.77
C LYS A 174 19.02 7.57 1.16
N VAL A 175 18.40 6.96 2.15
CA VAL A 175 17.02 7.30 2.53
C VAL A 175 17.01 8.31 3.68
N ILE A 176 16.22 9.37 3.52
CA ILE A 176 15.81 10.30 4.58
C ILE A 176 14.33 10.07 4.83
N GLY A 177 13.98 9.41 5.93
CA GLY A 177 12.60 9.19 6.33
C GLY A 177 12.09 10.31 7.24
N LEU A 178 10.85 10.76 7.05
CA LEU A 178 10.23 11.83 7.85
C LEU A 178 8.82 11.44 8.31
N ASP A 179 8.51 11.69 9.56
CA ASP A 179 7.13 11.62 10.07
C ASP A 179 6.96 12.63 11.21
N VAL A 180 5.73 13.09 11.39
CA VAL A 180 5.33 13.98 12.51
C VAL A 180 4.98 13.19 13.77
N ILE A 181 4.96 11.87 13.71
CA ILE A 181 4.63 10.96 14.80
C ILE A 181 5.91 10.27 15.28
N SER A 182 6.41 10.68 16.44
CA SER A 182 7.68 10.21 17.01
C SER A 182 7.77 8.67 17.14
N GLU A 183 6.64 7.98 17.43
CA GLU A 183 6.61 6.53 17.51
C GLU A 183 6.92 5.87 16.17
N ARG A 184 6.44 6.42 15.06
CA ARG A 184 6.75 5.93 13.70
C ARG A 184 8.22 6.15 13.36
N CYS A 185 8.77 7.30 13.75
CA CYS A 185 10.19 7.58 13.61
C CYS A 185 11.07 6.58 14.37
N LYS A 186 10.69 6.24 15.62
CA LYS A 186 11.37 5.22 16.41
C LYS A 186 11.28 3.84 15.76
N MET A 187 10.10 3.45 15.27
CA MET A 187 9.91 2.19 14.56
C MET A 187 10.76 2.13 13.27
N ALA A 188 10.81 3.21 12.51
CA ALA A 188 11.62 3.30 11.29
C ALA A 188 13.12 3.13 11.59
N LYS A 189 13.62 3.78 12.64
CA LYS A 189 15.02 3.59 13.12
C LYS A 189 15.28 2.14 13.55
N SER A 190 14.35 1.52 14.28
CA SER A 190 14.50 0.11 14.70
C SER A 190 14.41 -0.87 13.51
N ALA A 191 13.76 -0.49 12.43
CA ALA A 191 13.71 -1.25 11.17
C ALA A 191 14.96 -1.04 10.29
N GLY A 192 15.95 -0.27 10.75
CA GLY A 192 17.22 -0.08 10.05
C GLY A 192 17.26 1.10 9.07
N ILE A 193 16.29 2.01 9.11
CA ILE A 193 16.36 3.24 8.32
C ILE A 193 17.39 4.17 8.98
N GLU A 194 18.48 4.47 8.27
CA GLU A 194 19.65 5.13 8.81
C GLU A 194 19.39 6.58 9.22
N THR A 195 18.68 7.33 8.37
CA THR A 195 18.37 8.73 8.62
C THR A 195 16.87 8.93 8.77
N VAL A 196 16.44 9.33 9.97
CA VAL A 196 15.03 9.59 10.27
C VAL A 196 14.88 10.90 11.01
N LEU A 197 14.08 11.81 10.45
CA LEU A 197 13.77 13.12 10.99
C LEU A 197 12.42 13.09 11.70
N ASP A 198 12.44 13.34 12.99
CA ASP A 198 11.27 13.51 13.87
C ASP A 198 11.02 14.99 14.05
N VAL A 199 10.43 15.62 13.05
CA VAL A 199 10.22 17.08 13.00
C VAL A 199 8.80 17.39 12.54
N LYS A 200 8.32 18.58 12.89
CA LYS A 200 7.01 19.05 12.46
C LYS A 200 6.98 19.23 10.95
N PHE A 201 5.77 19.16 10.38
CA PHE A 201 5.61 19.25 8.92
C PHE A 201 6.22 20.54 8.33
N GLU A 202 6.05 21.66 9.01
CA GLU A 202 6.54 22.98 8.60
C GLU A 202 8.09 23.08 8.56
N GLU A 203 8.78 22.19 9.28
CA GLU A 203 10.23 22.15 9.40
C GLU A 203 10.87 21.13 8.42
N GLN A 204 10.06 20.24 7.80
CA GLN A 204 10.57 19.12 7.01
C GLN A 204 11.32 19.56 5.76
N VAL A 205 10.84 20.58 5.06
CA VAL A 205 11.47 21.10 3.83
C VAL A 205 12.84 21.68 4.17
N GLU A 206 12.93 22.56 5.16
CA GLU A 206 14.17 23.19 5.60
C GLU A 206 15.19 22.12 6.06
N ALA A 207 14.74 21.15 6.85
CA ALA A 207 15.60 20.09 7.36
C ALA A 207 16.20 19.22 6.23
N ILE A 208 15.45 18.92 5.16
CA ILE A 208 15.99 18.21 4.00
C ILE A 208 16.98 19.07 3.22
N LEU A 209 16.65 20.33 2.98
CA LEU A 209 17.53 21.24 2.24
C LEU A 209 18.84 21.48 3.00
N ASP A 210 18.80 21.62 4.33
CA ASP A 210 20.02 21.73 5.16
C ASP A 210 20.90 20.47 5.06
N MET A 211 20.30 19.28 5.04
CA MET A 211 21.03 18.01 4.90
C MET A 211 21.62 17.77 3.52
N THR A 212 21.12 18.48 2.53
CA THR A 212 21.55 18.34 1.13
C THR A 212 22.28 19.57 0.60
N ASP A 213 22.76 20.45 1.47
CA ASP A 213 23.46 21.70 1.12
C ASP A 213 22.64 22.55 0.10
N GLY A 214 21.31 22.52 0.21
CA GLY A 214 20.37 23.22 -0.67
C GLY A 214 20.18 22.58 -2.05
N GLN A 215 20.80 21.43 -2.34
CA GLN A 215 20.67 20.76 -3.64
C GLN A 215 19.34 20.02 -3.78
N GLY A 216 18.74 19.62 -2.68
CA GLY A 216 17.53 18.79 -2.65
C GLY A 216 17.84 17.31 -2.87
N VAL A 217 16.78 16.52 -3.11
CA VAL A 217 16.83 15.06 -3.26
C VAL A 217 16.47 14.62 -4.68
N GLU A 218 17.11 13.57 -5.18
CA GLU A 218 16.81 13.00 -6.51
C GLU A 218 15.40 12.45 -6.58
N VAL A 219 14.91 11.90 -5.45
CA VAL A 219 13.55 11.34 -5.37
C VAL A 219 12.86 11.80 -4.10
N ALA A 220 11.65 12.33 -4.21
CA ALA A 220 10.79 12.67 -3.08
C ALA A 220 9.49 11.84 -3.16
N VAL A 221 9.14 11.13 -2.08
CA VAL A 221 7.99 10.20 -2.05
C VAL A 221 6.94 10.71 -1.07
N ASP A 222 5.73 10.97 -1.55
CA ASP A 222 4.56 11.16 -0.69
C ASP A 222 3.97 9.79 -0.30
N ALA A 223 4.16 9.35 0.93
CA ALA A 223 3.56 8.16 1.51
C ALA A 223 2.41 8.48 2.49
N VAL A 224 2.00 9.76 2.58
CA VAL A 224 0.90 10.25 3.41
C VAL A 224 -0.42 10.30 2.64
N GLY A 225 -0.37 10.72 1.37
CA GLY A 225 -1.55 10.96 0.54
C GLY A 225 -2.23 12.29 0.87
N HIS A 226 -1.45 13.37 0.97
CA HIS A 226 -1.96 14.72 1.18
C HIS A 226 -1.30 15.73 0.25
N SER A 227 -2.09 16.59 -0.39
CA SER A 227 -1.59 17.51 -1.40
C SER A 227 -0.52 18.49 -0.89
N ALA A 228 -0.56 18.90 0.39
CA ALA A 228 0.50 19.70 1.00
C ALA A 228 1.83 18.96 1.06
N VAL A 229 1.82 17.63 1.26
CA VAL A 229 3.03 16.80 1.25
C VAL A 229 3.59 16.70 -0.17
N ILE A 230 2.72 16.61 -1.19
CA ILE A 230 3.14 16.63 -2.60
C ILE A 230 3.84 17.96 -2.94
N GLU A 231 3.30 19.08 -2.43
CA GLU A 231 3.92 20.40 -2.58
C GLU A 231 5.31 20.44 -1.92
N ALA A 232 5.44 19.95 -0.69
CA ALA A 232 6.73 19.82 0.00
C ALA A 232 7.70 18.89 -0.77
N CYS A 233 7.22 17.76 -1.34
CA CYS A 233 8.03 16.90 -2.21
C CYS A 233 8.57 17.66 -3.42
N VAL A 234 7.75 18.51 -4.06
CA VAL A 234 8.21 19.35 -5.18
C VAL A 234 9.24 20.38 -4.70
N GLU A 235 9.10 20.94 -3.51
CA GLU A 235 10.04 21.93 -2.98
C GLU A 235 11.44 21.33 -2.73
N VAL A 236 11.51 20.16 -2.14
CA VAL A 236 12.79 19.49 -1.81
C VAL A 236 13.40 18.71 -2.97
N CYS A 237 12.66 18.48 -4.07
CA CYS A 237 13.16 17.72 -5.20
C CYS A 237 14.26 18.46 -5.93
N ALA A 238 15.37 17.82 -6.24
CA ALA A 238 16.47 18.39 -7.04
C ALA A 238 16.07 18.64 -8.50
N PRO A 239 16.78 19.47 -9.26
CA PRO A 239 16.56 19.60 -10.71
C PRO A 239 16.66 18.24 -11.41
N SER A 240 15.72 17.95 -12.31
CA SER A 240 15.54 16.66 -13.00
C SER A 240 15.17 15.49 -12.12
N GLY A 241 14.84 15.73 -10.85
CA GLY A 241 14.43 14.70 -9.91
C GLY A 241 12.96 14.26 -10.09
N GLN A 242 12.51 13.37 -9.23
CA GLN A 242 11.20 12.73 -9.31
C GLN A 242 10.41 12.87 -8.03
N VAL A 243 9.12 13.15 -8.17
CA VAL A 243 8.13 13.12 -7.08
C VAL A 243 7.21 11.94 -7.28
N ILE A 244 7.16 11.05 -6.31
CA ILE A 244 6.41 9.79 -6.38
C ILE A 244 5.19 9.85 -5.45
N LEU A 245 4.01 9.72 -6.03
CA LEU A 245 2.74 9.72 -5.30
C LEU A 245 2.39 8.28 -4.90
N LEU A 246 2.91 7.82 -3.76
CA LEU A 246 2.63 6.50 -3.19
C LEU A 246 1.36 6.54 -2.33
N GLY A 247 1.15 7.61 -1.61
CA GLY A 247 -0.10 7.91 -0.92
C GLY A 247 -1.17 8.43 -1.88
N SER A 248 -2.44 8.11 -1.60
CA SER A 248 -3.56 8.61 -2.41
C SER A 248 -4.14 9.89 -1.80
N PRO A 249 -4.05 11.05 -2.47
CA PRO A 249 -4.68 12.29 -2.00
C PRO A 249 -6.20 12.14 -1.94
N ARG A 250 -6.79 12.42 -0.80
CA ARG A 250 -8.25 12.27 -0.58
C ARG A 250 -8.91 13.53 -0.02
N LYS A 251 -8.13 14.37 0.64
CA LYS A 251 -8.63 15.59 1.27
C LYS A 251 -8.38 16.80 0.36
N ALA A 252 -9.40 17.65 0.21
CA ALA A 252 -9.25 18.92 -0.50
C ALA A 252 -8.16 19.79 0.17
N TYR A 253 -7.37 20.47 -0.67
CA TYR A 253 -6.31 21.35 -0.26
C TYR A 253 -6.27 22.57 -1.18
N GLU A 254 -6.32 23.76 -0.60
CA GLU A 254 -6.24 25.01 -1.32
C GLU A 254 -4.79 25.48 -1.40
N THR A 255 -4.25 25.65 -2.59
CA THR A 255 -2.89 26.13 -2.82
C THR A 255 -2.80 26.89 -4.13
N ASN A 256 -1.73 27.66 -4.31
CA ASN A 256 -1.40 28.25 -5.59
C ASN A 256 -0.70 27.22 -6.50
N VAL A 257 -1.50 26.41 -7.17
CA VAL A 257 -1.00 25.38 -8.09
C VAL A 257 -0.03 25.92 -9.16
N THR A 258 -0.16 27.19 -9.55
CA THR A 258 0.75 27.82 -10.52
C THR A 258 2.18 27.89 -9.99
N THR A 259 2.37 28.18 -8.70
CA THR A 259 3.70 28.18 -8.07
C THR A 259 4.35 26.79 -8.12
N MET A 260 3.60 25.77 -7.74
CA MET A 260 4.06 24.39 -7.80
C MET A 260 4.40 23.95 -9.24
N LEU A 261 3.50 24.21 -10.21
CA LEU A 261 3.73 23.83 -11.60
C LEU A 261 4.89 24.59 -12.24
N ARG A 262 5.13 25.86 -11.86
CA ARG A 262 6.34 26.58 -12.29
C ARG A 262 7.61 25.92 -11.77
N ALA A 263 7.64 25.49 -10.52
CA ALA A 263 8.77 24.76 -9.96
C ALA A 263 9.02 23.45 -10.72
N VAL A 264 7.97 22.68 -11.01
CA VAL A 264 8.04 21.46 -11.83
C VAL A 264 8.61 21.78 -13.22
N HIS A 265 8.07 22.80 -13.92
CA HIS A 265 8.53 23.19 -15.26
C HIS A 265 9.99 23.65 -15.27
N HIS A 266 10.36 24.57 -14.37
CA HIS A 266 11.71 25.16 -14.39
C HIS A 266 12.82 24.20 -13.94
N ARG A 267 12.48 23.23 -13.08
CA ARG A 267 13.43 22.24 -12.57
C ARG A 267 13.34 20.87 -13.25
N TRP A 268 12.47 20.72 -14.29
CA TRP A 268 12.29 19.47 -15.03
C TRP A 268 11.89 18.30 -14.14
N ILE A 269 11.10 18.55 -13.12
CA ILE A 269 10.66 17.52 -12.17
C ILE A 269 9.61 16.62 -12.84
N VAL A 270 9.72 15.32 -12.64
CA VAL A 270 8.71 14.33 -13.05
C VAL A 270 7.83 14.02 -11.85
N ILE A 271 6.52 14.16 -11.97
CA ILE A 271 5.56 13.69 -10.96
C ILE A 271 4.92 12.40 -11.46
N ARG A 272 5.01 11.31 -10.68
CA ARG A 272 4.54 9.99 -11.07
C ARG A 272 3.67 9.36 -9.99
N GLY A 273 2.52 8.78 -10.39
CA GLY A 273 1.70 7.96 -9.51
C GLY A 273 2.28 6.56 -9.32
N ALA A 274 2.24 6.06 -8.10
CA ALA A 274 2.73 4.74 -7.71
C ALA A 274 1.58 3.88 -7.16
N LEU A 275 0.67 3.48 -8.04
CA LEU A 275 -0.45 2.62 -7.68
C LEU A 275 -0.13 1.16 -8.05
N GLU A 276 -0.10 0.28 -7.08
CA GLU A 276 0.30 -1.13 -7.20
C GLU A 276 -0.43 -1.92 -8.29
N TRP A 277 -1.68 -1.56 -8.60
CA TRP A 277 -2.50 -2.24 -9.63
C TRP A 277 -1.93 -2.12 -11.05
N ARG A 278 -0.91 -1.31 -11.22
CA ARG A 278 -0.19 -1.18 -12.51
C ARG A 278 1.07 -2.03 -12.55
N LEU A 279 1.49 -2.61 -11.42
CA LEU A 279 2.55 -3.60 -11.39
C LEU A 279 1.98 -4.97 -11.78
N PRO A 280 2.71 -5.76 -12.58
CA PRO A 280 2.31 -7.13 -12.86
C PRO A 280 2.34 -7.96 -11.57
N PRO A 281 1.36 -8.87 -11.34
CA PRO A 281 1.31 -9.71 -10.14
C PRO A 281 2.45 -10.73 -10.08
N TYR A 282 3.10 -10.99 -11.21
CA TYR A 282 4.25 -11.87 -11.32
C TYR A 282 5.44 -11.12 -11.94
N PRO A 283 6.68 -11.43 -11.56
CA PRO A 283 7.85 -10.77 -12.12
C PRO A 283 7.92 -10.97 -13.64
N ILE A 284 7.92 -9.87 -14.41
CA ILE A 284 8.13 -9.90 -15.87
C ILE A 284 9.61 -10.12 -16.19
N ARG A 285 10.50 -9.89 -15.24
CA ARG A 285 11.94 -10.10 -15.39
C ARG A 285 12.32 -11.44 -14.77
N GLY A 286 12.52 -12.42 -15.62
CA GLY A 286 13.20 -13.66 -15.28
C GLY A 286 14.70 -13.46 -15.20
#